data_f86fc8e6b540d889c2f517b3cb1381fd
#
_entry.id   f86fc8e6b540d889c2f517b3cb1381fd
#
_cell.length_a   1.000
_cell.length_b   1.000
_cell.length_c   1.000
_cell.angle_alpha   90.00
_cell.angle_beta   90.00
_cell.angle_gamma   90.00
#
_symmetry.space_group_name_H-M   'P 1'
#
loop_
_entity.id
_entity.type
_entity.pdbx_description
1 polymer ?
#
loop_
_entity_poly.entity_id
_entity_poly.type
_entity_poly.pdbx_seq_one_letter_code
_entity_poly.pdbx_strand_id
1 'polypeptide(L)'
;LDEPTTGLDPSTRIFIWDTIAKMQKDLGMTVFLTTHYMEEAAKADDIAIIQNGVIVDSGTPHFLKGKYTSDCIKIYAPSENILEYIGTKQLDNTFEKNVLLIKIKSPDEAIELLHPIKGEIEAFEVIRGNMDDVFINAVKEGADD
;
A
#
# COMPACT_ATOMS: atom_id res chain seq x y z
N LEU A 1 1.70 -24.18 -3.12
CA LEU A 1 1.13 -23.78 -4.41
C LEU A 1 2.09 -22.81 -5.09
N ASP A 2 2.39 -23.03 -6.35
CA ASP A 2 3.28 -22.18 -7.12
C ASP A 2 2.42 -21.40 -8.14
N GLU A 3 2.37 -20.06 -7.98
CA GLU A 3 1.58 -19.13 -8.78
C GLU A 3 0.17 -19.65 -9.14
N PRO A 4 -0.68 -20.01 -8.18
CA PRO A 4 -1.88 -20.79 -8.42
C PRO A 4 -2.95 -20.08 -9.26
N THR A 5 -2.83 -18.75 -9.44
CA THR A 5 -3.83 -17.94 -10.14
C THR A 5 -3.33 -17.31 -11.43
N THR A 6 -2.08 -17.61 -11.81
CA THR A 6 -1.47 -17.08 -13.04
C THR A 6 -2.26 -17.53 -14.28
N GLY A 7 -2.57 -16.57 -15.15
CA GLY A 7 -3.33 -16.80 -16.39
C GLY A 7 -4.83 -16.98 -16.21
N LEU A 8 -5.37 -16.87 -14.99
CA LEU A 8 -6.80 -16.98 -14.73
C LEU A 8 -7.52 -15.65 -14.87
N ASP A 9 -8.77 -15.70 -15.30
CA ASP A 9 -9.66 -14.55 -15.27
C ASP A 9 -9.99 -14.11 -13.83
N PRO A 10 -10.43 -12.86 -13.61
CA PRO A 10 -10.67 -12.34 -12.27
C PRO A 10 -11.69 -13.13 -11.45
N SER A 11 -12.74 -13.66 -12.08
CA SER A 11 -13.79 -14.43 -11.38
C SER A 11 -13.28 -15.78 -10.89
N THR A 12 -12.53 -16.47 -11.73
CA THR A 12 -11.88 -17.74 -11.37
C THR A 12 -10.83 -17.54 -10.26
N ARG A 13 -10.08 -16.43 -10.30
CA ARG A 13 -9.12 -16.07 -9.25
C ARG A 13 -9.80 -15.91 -7.90
N ILE A 14 -10.92 -15.16 -7.83
CA ILE A 14 -11.69 -15.00 -6.61
C ILE A 14 -12.15 -16.34 -6.08
N PHE A 15 -12.71 -17.21 -6.95
CA PHE A 15 -13.19 -18.54 -6.55
C PHE A 15 -12.07 -19.41 -5.95
N ILE A 16 -10.86 -19.39 -6.51
CA ILE A 16 -9.70 -20.13 -5.97
C ILE A 16 -9.33 -19.60 -4.60
N TRP A 17 -9.27 -18.28 -4.40
CA TRP A 17 -8.97 -17.68 -3.11
C TRP A 17 -10.01 -18.04 -2.05
N ASP A 18 -11.29 -17.98 -2.37
CA ASP A 18 -12.37 -18.36 -1.46
C ASP A 18 -12.26 -19.84 -1.09
N THR A 19 -11.88 -20.69 -2.05
CA THR A 19 -11.67 -22.13 -1.83
C THR A 19 -10.49 -22.37 -0.88
N ILE A 20 -9.35 -21.70 -1.09
CA ILE A 20 -8.18 -21.80 -0.23
C ILE A 20 -8.53 -21.33 1.20
N ALA A 21 -9.17 -20.18 1.35
CA ALA A 21 -9.57 -19.65 2.64
C ALA A 21 -10.54 -20.59 3.38
N LYS A 22 -11.46 -21.21 2.66
CA LYS A 22 -12.37 -22.22 3.23
C LYS A 22 -11.61 -23.46 3.68
N MET A 23 -10.68 -23.98 2.89
CA MET A 23 -9.87 -25.13 3.27
C MET A 23 -8.99 -24.85 4.48
N GLN A 24 -8.38 -23.65 4.57
CA GLN A 24 -7.64 -23.24 5.76
C GLN A 24 -8.52 -23.29 7.00
N LYS A 25 -9.72 -22.73 6.91
CA LYS A 25 -10.65 -22.64 8.04
C LYS A 25 -11.20 -23.99 8.46
N ASP A 26 -11.66 -24.79 7.50
CA ASP A 26 -12.37 -26.05 7.76
C ASP A 26 -11.43 -27.18 8.16
N LEU A 27 -10.21 -27.20 7.62
CA LEU A 27 -9.21 -28.26 7.82
C LEU A 27 -8.03 -27.87 8.69
N GLY A 28 -7.94 -26.61 9.13
CA GLY A 28 -6.79 -26.10 9.90
C GLY A 28 -5.48 -26.15 9.12
N MET A 29 -5.54 -26.00 7.78
CA MET A 29 -4.36 -26.14 6.91
C MET A 29 -3.50 -24.87 6.94
N THR A 30 -2.19 -25.05 6.94
CA THR A 30 -1.26 -24.00 6.56
C THR A 30 -1.06 -24.04 5.04
N VAL A 31 -1.27 -22.91 4.38
CA VAL A 31 -1.10 -22.79 2.93
C VAL A 31 0.15 -21.94 2.65
N PHE A 32 1.11 -22.54 1.95
CA PHE A 32 2.26 -21.83 1.41
C PHE A 32 2.09 -21.68 -0.10
N LEU A 33 2.24 -20.44 -0.60
CA LEU A 33 2.13 -20.16 -2.03
C LEU A 33 3.17 -19.14 -2.47
N THR A 34 3.51 -19.16 -3.75
CA THR A 34 4.25 -18.10 -4.41
C THR A 34 3.30 -17.28 -5.29
N THR A 35 3.52 -15.99 -5.37
CA THR A 35 2.78 -15.09 -6.27
C THR A 35 3.62 -13.86 -6.60
N HIS A 36 3.38 -13.31 -7.77
CA HIS A 36 3.86 -11.99 -8.17
C HIS A 36 2.73 -10.93 -8.18
N TYR A 37 1.52 -11.33 -7.76
CA TYR A 37 0.38 -10.43 -7.62
C TYR A 37 0.32 -9.87 -6.21
N MET A 38 0.60 -8.58 -6.07
CA MET A 38 0.66 -7.92 -4.77
C MET A 38 -0.71 -7.88 -4.05
N GLU A 39 -1.81 -7.89 -4.81
CA GLU A 39 -3.16 -8.02 -4.25
C GLU A 39 -3.39 -9.38 -3.55
N GLU A 40 -2.70 -10.41 -3.98
CA GLU A 40 -2.75 -11.73 -3.36
C GLU A 40 -1.89 -11.77 -2.10
N ALA A 41 -0.68 -11.25 -2.20
CA ALA A 41 0.21 -11.12 -1.05
C ALA A 41 -0.46 -10.31 0.08
N ALA A 42 -1.24 -9.29 -0.24
CA ALA A 42 -1.99 -8.49 0.74
C ALA A 42 -3.01 -9.29 1.57
N LYS A 43 -3.41 -10.49 1.13
CA LYS A 43 -4.38 -11.36 1.82
C LYS A 43 -3.72 -12.44 2.68
N ALA A 44 -2.40 -12.59 2.61
CA ALA A 44 -1.67 -13.57 3.40
C ALA A 44 -1.58 -13.15 4.87
N ASP A 45 -1.42 -14.13 5.75
CA ASP A 45 -1.14 -13.87 7.17
C ASP A 45 0.31 -13.38 7.34
N ASP A 46 1.26 -14.00 6.62
CA ASP A 46 2.67 -13.63 6.57
C ASP A 46 3.20 -13.66 5.13
N ILE A 47 4.16 -12.80 4.85
CA ILE A 47 4.81 -12.63 3.55
C ILE A 47 6.31 -12.75 3.71
N ALA A 48 6.98 -13.42 2.78
CA ALA A 48 8.43 -13.34 2.57
C ALA A 48 8.70 -12.71 1.20
N ILE A 49 9.45 -11.60 1.18
CA ILE A 49 9.88 -10.94 -0.05
C ILE A 49 11.22 -11.53 -0.47
N ILE A 50 11.28 -12.08 -1.68
CA ILE A 50 12.48 -12.75 -2.19
C ILE A 50 13.01 -11.97 -3.39
N GLN A 51 14.32 -11.71 -3.38
CA GLN A 51 15.06 -11.12 -4.48
C GLN A 51 16.36 -11.90 -4.70
N ASN A 52 16.64 -12.29 -5.93
CA ASN A 52 17.87 -13.02 -6.29
C ASN A 52 18.13 -14.28 -5.43
N GLY A 53 17.06 -14.97 -5.00
CA GLY A 53 17.15 -16.18 -4.18
C GLY A 53 17.39 -15.93 -2.68
N VAL A 54 17.39 -14.67 -2.23
CA VAL A 54 17.55 -14.27 -0.83
C VAL A 54 16.27 -13.64 -0.32
N ILE A 55 15.89 -13.96 0.93
CA ILE A 55 14.79 -13.27 1.60
C ILE A 55 15.28 -11.88 2.02
N VAL A 56 14.70 -10.85 1.40
CA VAL A 56 15.02 -9.44 1.69
C VAL A 56 14.34 -9.01 2.97
N ASP A 57 13.06 -9.37 3.14
CA ASP A 57 12.30 -9.10 4.36
C ASP A 57 11.12 -10.07 4.49
N SER A 58 10.55 -10.15 5.70
CA SER A 58 9.37 -10.96 5.97
C SER A 58 8.55 -10.41 7.12
N GLY A 59 7.24 -10.69 7.10
CA GLY A 59 6.31 -10.30 8.14
C GLY A 59 4.88 -10.19 7.65
N THR A 60 4.00 -9.73 8.53
CA THR A 60 2.60 -9.50 8.15
C THR A 60 2.48 -8.37 7.12
N PRO A 61 1.43 -8.37 6.27
CA PRO A 61 1.18 -7.26 5.34
C PRO A 61 1.12 -5.89 6.04
N HIS A 62 0.58 -5.85 7.25
CA HIS A 62 0.50 -4.63 8.05
C HIS A 62 1.88 -4.12 8.48
N PHE A 63 2.73 -5.03 8.98
CA PHE A 63 4.10 -4.70 9.38
C PHE A 63 4.92 -4.17 8.19
N LEU A 64 4.88 -4.89 7.07
CA LEU A 64 5.63 -4.51 5.87
C LEU A 64 5.15 -3.17 5.29
N LYS A 65 3.84 -2.91 5.27
CA LYS A 65 3.32 -1.60 4.87
C LYS A 65 3.80 -0.48 5.79
N GLY A 66 3.76 -0.70 7.10
CA GLY A 66 4.27 0.30 8.06
C GLY A 66 5.75 0.61 7.91
N LYS A 67 6.55 -0.38 7.44
CA LYS A 67 7.99 -0.22 7.23
C LYS A 67 8.32 0.47 5.91
N TYR A 68 7.66 0.09 4.83
CA TYR A 68 8.07 0.43 3.46
C TYR A 68 7.17 1.45 2.76
N THR A 69 6.02 1.81 3.36
CA THR A 69 5.10 2.76 2.73
C THR A 69 4.66 3.85 3.69
N SER A 70 4.11 4.91 3.13
CA SER A 70 3.42 5.96 3.88
C SER A 70 2.03 6.16 3.26
N ASP A 71 1.06 6.47 4.10
CA ASP A 71 -0.23 6.95 3.62
C ASP A 71 -0.06 8.35 3.02
N CYS A 72 -0.87 8.71 2.05
CA CYS A 72 -0.81 10.00 1.39
C CYS A 72 -2.19 10.65 1.32
N ILE A 73 -2.22 11.97 1.44
CA ILE A 73 -3.37 12.78 1.02
C ILE A 73 -3.11 13.27 -0.40
N LYS A 74 -4.09 13.11 -1.26
CA LYS A 74 -4.09 13.63 -2.60
C LYS A 74 -5.16 14.70 -2.72
N ILE A 75 -4.76 15.94 -2.98
CA ILE A 75 -5.67 17.08 -3.16
C ILE A 75 -5.65 17.45 -4.63
N TYR A 76 -6.82 17.51 -5.24
CA TYR A 76 -7.00 17.89 -6.63
C TYR A 76 -7.21 19.40 -6.74
N ALA A 77 -6.59 20.01 -7.75
CA ALA A 77 -6.69 21.44 -8.04
C ALA A 77 -6.55 22.33 -6.79
N PRO A 78 -5.47 22.20 -5.99
CA PRO A 78 -5.31 22.99 -4.77
C PRO A 78 -5.22 24.49 -5.11
N SER A 79 -5.86 25.33 -4.28
CA SER A 79 -5.70 26.77 -4.36
C SER A 79 -4.28 27.20 -3.96
N GLU A 80 -3.88 28.45 -4.30
CA GLU A 80 -2.60 29.00 -3.84
C GLU A 80 -2.51 29.02 -2.31
N ASN A 81 -3.60 29.30 -1.61
CA ASN A 81 -3.67 29.27 -0.16
C ASN A 81 -3.38 27.88 0.42
N ILE A 82 -3.90 26.82 -0.22
CA ILE A 82 -3.61 25.43 0.18
C ILE A 82 -2.13 25.13 0.00
N LEU A 83 -1.55 25.51 -1.14
CA LEU A 83 -0.13 25.27 -1.42
C LEU A 83 0.77 26.01 -0.41
N GLU A 84 0.46 27.28 -0.11
CA GLU A 84 1.17 28.06 0.88
C GLU A 84 1.05 27.45 2.28
N TYR A 85 -0.18 27.11 2.70
CA TYR A 85 -0.42 26.46 4.00
C TYR A 85 0.39 25.16 4.15
N ILE A 86 0.37 24.28 3.15
CA ILE A 86 1.12 23.02 3.20
C ILE A 86 2.62 23.27 3.18
N GLY A 87 3.09 24.26 2.42
CA GLY A 87 4.50 24.68 2.42
C GLY A 87 5.02 25.08 3.80
N THR A 88 4.17 25.67 4.68
CA THR A 88 4.55 26.01 6.06
C THR A 88 4.73 24.81 6.98
N LYS A 89 4.20 23.62 6.62
CA LYS A 89 4.17 22.44 7.50
C LYS A 89 5.41 21.55 7.42
N GLN A 90 6.33 21.83 6.52
CA GLN A 90 7.56 21.02 6.30
C GLN A 90 7.28 19.52 6.10
N LEU A 91 6.14 19.19 5.49
CA LEU A 91 5.76 17.81 5.15
C LEU A 91 6.38 17.42 3.80
N ASP A 92 6.68 16.14 3.68
CA ASP A 92 7.07 15.58 2.37
C ASP A 92 5.87 15.65 1.43
N ASN A 93 5.97 16.49 0.42
CA ASN A 93 4.89 16.71 -0.53
C ASN A 93 5.43 16.88 -1.94
N THR A 94 4.57 16.60 -2.92
CA THR A 94 4.86 16.76 -4.35
C THR A 94 3.65 17.38 -5.03
N PHE A 95 3.89 18.42 -5.84
CA PHE A 95 2.85 19.06 -6.63
C PHE A 95 3.15 18.90 -8.12
N GLU A 96 2.33 18.10 -8.81
CA GLU A 96 2.46 17.82 -10.24
C GLU A 96 1.09 17.72 -10.89
N LYS A 97 0.98 18.19 -12.13
CA LYS A 97 -0.25 18.08 -12.95
C LYS A 97 -1.52 18.54 -12.22
N ASN A 98 -1.41 19.64 -11.46
CA ASN A 98 -2.51 20.19 -10.66
C ASN A 98 -3.04 19.25 -9.56
N VAL A 99 -2.16 18.38 -9.05
CA VAL A 99 -2.43 17.47 -7.94
C VAL A 99 -1.34 17.62 -6.89
N LEU A 100 -1.75 17.85 -5.65
CA LEU A 100 -0.86 17.89 -4.49
C LEU A 100 -0.94 16.55 -3.75
N LEU A 101 0.21 15.88 -3.63
CA LEU A 101 0.40 14.68 -2.83
C LEU A 101 1.16 15.05 -1.56
N ILE A 102 0.65 14.64 -0.40
CA ILE A 102 1.24 14.92 0.90
C ILE A 102 1.37 13.60 1.64
N LYS A 103 2.59 13.20 2.01
CA LYS A 103 2.79 12.02 2.85
C LYS A 103 2.36 12.31 4.28
N ILE A 104 1.68 11.34 4.89
CA ILE A 104 1.17 11.40 6.26
C ILE A 104 1.58 10.15 7.02
N LYS A 105 1.71 10.27 8.33
CA LYS A 105 2.10 9.18 9.23
C LYS A 105 0.89 8.45 9.80
N SER A 106 -0.25 9.12 9.88
CA SER A 106 -1.47 8.54 10.46
C SER A 106 -2.73 9.21 9.91
N PRO A 107 -3.89 8.53 10.01
CA PRO A 107 -5.18 9.16 9.69
C PRO A 107 -5.49 10.40 10.51
N ASP A 108 -5.03 10.47 11.77
CA ASP A 108 -5.24 11.63 12.64
C ASP A 108 -4.48 12.84 12.09
N GLU A 109 -3.26 12.67 11.61
CA GLU A 109 -2.49 13.72 10.95
C GLU A 109 -3.22 14.25 9.70
N ALA A 110 -3.90 13.36 8.94
CA ALA A 110 -4.73 13.78 7.81
C ALA A 110 -5.86 14.70 8.25
N ILE A 111 -6.56 14.35 9.33
CA ILE A 111 -7.67 15.16 9.86
C ILE A 111 -7.17 16.53 10.33
N GLU A 112 -6.08 16.55 11.08
CA GLU A 112 -5.48 17.80 11.57
C GLU A 112 -5.03 18.70 10.42
N LEU A 113 -4.47 18.11 9.36
CA LEU A 113 -3.98 18.84 8.20
C LEU A 113 -5.12 19.41 7.34
N LEU A 114 -6.17 18.63 7.13
CA LEU A 114 -7.29 19.03 6.27
C LEU A 114 -8.27 19.97 6.96
N HIS A 115 -8.41 19.88 8.29
CA HIS A 115 -9.41 20.66 9.03
C HIS A 115 -9.32 22.17 8.82
N PRO A 116 -8.14 22.81 8.84
CA PRO A 116 -8.02 24.28 8.64
C PRO A 116 -8.40 24.74 7.22
N ILE A 117 -8.22 23.88 6.23
CA ILE A 117 -8.40 24.20 4.80
C ILE A 117 -9.67 23.56 4.20
N LYS A 118 -10.52 22.94 5.03
CA LYS A 118 -11.72 22.20 4.59
C LYS A 118 -12.68 22.99 3.70
N GLY A 119 -12.72 24.32 3.83
CA GLY A 119 -13.60 25.18 3.03
C GLY A 119 -13.05 25.50 1.64
N GLU A 120 -11.79 25.17 1.36
CA GLU A 120 -11.10 25.47 0.09
C GLU A 120 -10.83 24.20 -0.73
N ILE A 121 -11.04 23.03 -0.15
CA ILE A 121 -10.80 21.74 -0.81
C ILE A 121 -12.03 21.36 -1.64
N GLU A 122 -11.86 21.25 -2.95
CA GLU A 122 -12.93 20.77 -3.85
C GLU A 122 -12.99 19.24 -3.88
N ALA A 123 -11.84 18.58 -3.96
CA ALA A 123 -11.76 17.12 -3.98
C ALA A 123 -10.44 16.64 -3.36
N PHE A 124 -10.53 15.57 -2.58
CA PHE A 124 -9.35 14.88 -2.05
C PHE A 124 -9.58 13.38 -1.90
N GLU A 125 -8.49 12.65 -1.80
CA GLU A 125 -8.45 11.22 -1.49
C GLU A 125 -7.38 10.97 -0.42
N VAL A 126 -7.64 10.00 0.47
CA VAL A 126 -6.60 9.42 1.33
C VAL A 126 -6.20 8.09 0.71
N ILE A 127 -4.97 8.02 0.24
CA ILE A 127 -4.40 6.83 -0.40
C ILE A 127 -3.55 6.12 0.64
N ARG A 128 -3.90 4.88 0.94
CA ARG A 128 -3.08 4.03 1.82
C ARG A 128 -1.97 3.36 1.03
N GLY A 129 -0.83 3.19 1.68
CA GLY A 129 0.26 2.41 1.13
C GLY A 129 -0.20 1.01 0.71
N ASN A 130 0.20 0.58 -0.47
CA ASN A 130 -0.16 -0.72 -1.06
C ASN A 130 1.02 -1.70 -1.03
N MET A 131 0.79 -2.95 -1.41
CA MET A 131 1.84 -3.97 -1.43
C MET A 131 2.79 -3.85 -2.61
N ASP A 132 2.40 -3.17 -3.69
CA ASP A 132 3.30 -2.86 -4.81
C ASP A 132 4.41 -1.92 -4.34
N ASP A 133 4.04 -0.86 -3.59
CA ASP A 133 5.00 0.08 -2.99
C ASP A 133 5.93 -0.63 -1.99
N VAL A 134 5.38 -1.55 -1.17
CA VAL A 134 6.18 -2.38 -0.25
C VAL A 134 7.24 -3.16 -1.02
N PHE A 135 6.83 -3.88 -2.06
CA PHE A 135 7.75 -4.70 -2.85
C PHE A 135 8.86 -3.84 -3.50
N ILE A 136 8.47 -2.74 -4.15
CA ILE A 136 9.41 -1.84 -4.83
C ILE A 136 10.45 -1.28 -3.84
N ASN A 137 10.01 -0.84 -2.66
CA ASN A 137 10.88 -0.20 -1.69
C ASN A 137 11.75 -1.23 -0.94
N ALA A 138 11.21 -2.40 -0.57
CA ALA A 138 11.97 -3.47 0.05
C ALA A 138 13.09 -3.97 -0.86
N VAL A 139 12.80 -4.13 -2.16
CA VAL A 139 13.79 -4.57 -3.16
C VAL A 139 14.88 -3.53 -3.39
N LYS A 140 14.57 -2.23 -3.35
CA LYS A 140 15.56 -1.15 -3.46
C LYS A 140 16.49 -1.13 -2.25
N GLU A 141 15.95 -1.18 -1.03
CA GLU A 141 16.77 -1.19 0.19
C GLU A 141 17.68 -2.43 0.27
N GLY A 142 17.15 -3.61 -0.11
CA GLY A 142 17.95 -4.84 -0.15
C GLY A 142 19.00 -4.91 -1.27
N ALA A 143 19.02 -3.96 -2.19
CA ALA A 143 20.06 -3.87 -3.23
C ALA A 143 21.24 -2.95 -2.83
N ASP A 144 21.05 -2.13 -1.80
CA ASP A 144 22.05 -1.18 -1.30
C ASP A 144 22.91 -1.79 -0.15
N ASP A 145 22.55 -2.97 0.35
CA ASP A 145 23.29 -3.76 1.34
C ASP A 145 24.12 -4.89 0.68
#